data_39d586d6fc8eeaa7d8807a9971353d95
#
_entry.id   39d586d6fc8eeaa7d8807a9971353d95
#
_cell.length_a   1.000
_cell.length_b   1.000
_cell.length_c   1.000
_cell.angle_alpha   90.00
_cell.angle_beta   90.00
_cell.angle_gamma   90.00
#
_symmetry.space_group_name_H-M   'P 1'
#
loop_
_entity.id
_entity.type
_entity.pdbx_description
1 polymer ?
#
loop_
_entity_poly.entity_id
_entity_poly.type
_entity_poly.pdbx_seq_one_letter_code
_entity_poly.pdbx_strand_id
1 'polypeptide(L)'
;MVDSTNLWDVVVRTLVTSGSATVLAGVVAIGLAIVLANSEWKGKPLLRGITQALYGLPPVVVGVVVYIALSQDGALGALNWLFTIQGMIVAQTILIFPLILGISLTALERVSSDKRDVLRVMNATRKQRVLLEIYCARRGITNAVLLGFGRAVAEVGAVLMVGGNIAGKTRVLTTSVVLETSVGRLDVALQLGLILLTISLITAFGVQFLQYIRFLEKQSLGDEKAEFRDVDEFSVAWKNLDVKKDGVSIIRSCSLGVSGNEIVALNLLNFA
;
A
#
# COMPACT_ATOMS: atom_id res chain seq x y z
N MET A 1 34.94 -19.71 -5.40
CA MET A 1 33.73 -20.05 -6.18
C MET A 1 32.55 -19.99 -5.24
N VAL A 2 31.59 -19.13 -5.51
CA VAL A 2 30.25 -19.27 -4.90
C VAL A 2 29.66 -20.49 -5.60
N ASP A 3 29.60 -21.64 -4.92
CA ASP A 3 28.98 -22.84 -5.47
C ASP A 3 27.57 -22.51 -5.91
N SER A 4 27.18 -22.98 -7.09
CA SER A 4 25.83 -22.76 -7.63
C SER A 4 24.71 -23.22 -6.67
N THR A 5 24.99 -24.21 -5.84
CA THR A 5 24.14 -24.69 -4.74
C THR A 5 23.96 -23.64 -3.63
N ASN A 6 24.98 -22.79 -3.38
CA ASN A 6 24.88 -21.73 -2.36
C ASN A 6 24.19 -20.48 -2.86
N LEU A 7 24.23 -20.19 -4.18
CA LEU A 7 23.60 -19.00 -4.73
C LEU A 7 22.07 -19.06 -4.64
N TRP A 8 21.49 -20.21 -4.99
CA TRP A 8 20.03 -20.40 -4.91
C TRP A 8 19.52 -20.24 -3.48
N ASP A 9 20.22 -20.78 -2.50
CA ASP A 9 19.88 -20.63 -1.09
C ASP A 9 19.91 -19.16 -0.64
N VAL A 10 20.89 -18.38 -1.12
CA VAL A 10 21.00 -16.95 -0.82
C VAL A 10 19.84 -16.17 -1.43
N VAL A 11 19.46 -16.49 -2.67
CA VAL A 11 18.29 -15.89 -3.34
C VAL A 11 17.00 -16.22 -2.58
N VAL A 12 16.77 -17.49 -2.27
CA VAL A 12 15.57 -17.93 -1.54
C VAL A 12 15.50 -17.26 -0.16
N ARG A 13 16.61 -17.21 0.59
CA ARG A 13 16.63 -16.50 1.88
C ARG A 13 16.32 -15.03 1.73
N THR A 14 16.84 -14.36 0.72
CA THR A 14 16.52 -12.95 0.44
C THR A 14 15.01 -12.77 0.23
N LEU A 15 14.42 -13.60 -0.62
CA LEU A 15 12.99 -13.53 -0.92
C LEU A 15 12.11 -13.88 0.30
N VAL A 16 12.47 -14.91 1.04
CA VAL A 16 11.76 -15.32 2.27
C VAL A 16 11.83 -14.23 3.32
N THR A 17 13.02 -13.69 3.59
CA THR A 17 13.20 -12.66 4.61
C THR A 17 12.43 -11.38 4.25
N SER A 18 12.67 -10.84 3.05
CA SER A 18 12.03 -9.60 2.60
C SER A 18 10.53 -9.78 2.33
N GLY A 19 10.11 -10.93 1.81
CA GLY A 19 8.71 -11.27 1.60
C GLY A 19 7.94 -11.37 2.92
N SER A 20 8.48 -12.11 3.89
CA SER A 20 7.86 -12.25 5.22
C SER A 20 7.76 -10.90 5.94
N ALA A 21 8.83 -10.09 5.90
CA ALA A 21 8.82 -8.75 6.47
C ALA A 21 7.74 -7.86 5.82
N THR A 22 7.60 -7.95 4.49
CA THR A 22 6.61 -7.18 3.74
C THR A 22 5.18 -7.60 4.07
N VAL A 23 4.93 -8.91 4.20
CA VAL A 23 3.61 -9.42 4.60
C VAL A 23 3.27 -8.96 6.01
N LEU A 24 4.18 -9.10 6.98
CA LEU A 24 3.96 -8.67 8.37
C LEU A 24 3.72 -7.16 8.46
N ALA A 25 4.60 -6.37 7.87
CA ALA A 25 4.46 -4.92 7.83
C ALA A 25 3.17 -4.51 7.10
N GLY A 26 2.84 -5.17 5.98
CA GLY A 26 1.65 -4.90 5.18
C GLY A 26 0.36 -5.14 5.95
N VAL A 27 0.22 -6.29 6.59
CA VAL A 27 -0.98 -6.63 7.38
C VAL A 27 -1.21 -5.60 8.48
N VAL A 28 -0.17 -5.29 9.26
CA VAL A 28 -0.29 -4.36 10.38
C VAL A 28 -0.48 -2.91 9.90
N ALA A 29 0.31 -2.48 8.91
CA ALA A 29 0.25 -1.11 8.39
C ALA A 29 -1.07 -0.81 7.65
N ILE A 30 -1.55 -1.72 6.81
CA ILE A 30 -2.81 -1.55 6.09
C ILE A 30 -3.98 -1.58 7.07
N GLY A 31 -3.98 -2.52 8.02
CA GLY A 31 -5.00 -2.58 9.08
C GLY A 31 -5.07 -1.27 9.86
N LEU A 32 -3.92 -0.73 10.28
CA LEU A 32 -3.83 0.56 10.98
C LEU A 32 -4.27 1.72 10.07
N ALA A 33 -3.86 1.72 8.79
CA ALA A 33 -4.26 2.74 7.82
C ALA A 33 -5.78 2.80 7.63
N ILE A 34 -6.47 1.65 7.58
CA ILE A 34 -7.93 1.58 7.50
C ILE A 34 -8.59 2.20 8.73
N VAL A 35 -8.09 1.87 9.94
CA VAL A 35 -8.61 2.44 11.18
C VAL A 35 -8.42 3.96 11.21
N LEU A 36 -7.22 4.43 10.86
CA LEU A 36 -6.87 5.85 10.86
C LEU A 36 -7.62 6.63 9.76
N ALA A 37 -7.80 6.05 8.56
CA ALA A 37 -8.54 6.70 7.48
C ALA A 37 -9.98 7.00 7.88
N ASN A 38 -10.61 6.08 8.64
CA ASN A 38 -11.99 6.18 9.09
C ASN A 38 -12.16 6.90 10.45
N SER A 39 -11.08 7.36 11.04
CA SER A 39 -11.10 8.09 12.33
C SER A 39 -10.93 9.59 12.09
N GLU A 40 -11.77 10.39 12.74
CA GLU A 40 -11.65 11.86 12.76
C GLU A 40 -11.08 12.30 14.11
N TRP A 41 -9.79 12.58 14.16
CA TRP A 41 -9.14 13.10 15.34
C TRP A 41 -8.12 14.19 15.01
N LYS A 42 -7.95 15.14 15.95
CA LYS A 42 -7.14 16.35 15.72
C LYS A 42 -5.64 16.07 15.50
N GLY A 43 -5.12 14.93 15.93
CA GLY A 43 -3.72 14.54 15.77
C GLY A 43 -3.36 13.88 14.42
N LYS A 44 -4.33 13.65 13.55
CA LYS A 44 -4.12 12.98 12.25
C LYS A 44 -3.07 13.65 11.35
N PRO A 45 -3.02 15.00 11.22
CA PRO A 45 -1.96 15.67 10.45
C PRO A 45 -0.56 15.45 11.05
N LEU A 46 -0.46 15.47 12.37
CA LEU A 46 0.81 15.22 13.06
C LEU A 46 1.29 13.78 12.83
N LEU A 47 0.40 12.79 12.97
CA LEU A 47 0.73 11.39 12.68
C LEU A 47 1.22 11.22 11.24
N ARG A 48 0.57 11.87 10.28
CA ARG A 48 1.00 11.85 8.87
C ARG A 48 2.41 12.43 8.73
N GLY A 49 2.69 13.58 9.35
CA GLY A 49 4.01 14.21 9.35
C GLY A 49 5.07 13.29 9.95
N ILE A 50 4.80 12.67 11.09
CA ILE A 50 5.70 11.69 11.74
C ILE A 50 5.93 10.50 10.81
N THR A 51 4.88 9.93 10.25
CA THR A 51 4.99 8.77 9.33
C THR A 51 5.85 9.11 8.12
N GLN A 52 5.69 10.30 7.53
CA GLN A 52 6.51 10.76 6.41
C GLN A 52 7.96 11.00 6.81
N ALA A 53 8.23 11.59 7.98
CA ALA A 53 9.58 11.76 8.50
C ALA A 53 10.28 10.41 8.68
N LEU A 54 9.54 9.38 9.12
CA LEU A 54 10.06 8.02 9.30
C LEU A 54 10.41 7.30 7.99
N TYR A 55 9.98 7.81 6.81
CA TYR A 55 10.47 7.25 5.53
C TYR A 55 11.98 7.42 5.36
N GLY A 56 12.53 8.47 5.92
CA GLY A 56 13.97 8.78 5.92
C GLY A 56 14.77 8.11 7.03
N LEU A 57 14.19 7.20 7.82
CA LEU A 57 14.91 6.51 8.88
C LEU A 57 16.19 5.85 8.34
N PRO A 58 17.37 6.16 8.92
CA PRO A 58 18.61 5.50 8.56
C PRO A 58 18.52 4.01 8.92
N PRO A 59 18.68 3.11 7.96
CA PRO A 59 18.52 1.67 8.21
C PRO A 59 19.49 1.14 9.28
N VAL A 60 20.69 1.66 9.31
CA VAL A 60 21.70 1.25 10.29
C VAL A 60 21.23 1.56 11.72
N VAL A 61 20.58 2.71 11.93
CA VAL A 61 20.02 3.08 13.23
C VAL A 61 18.95 2.09 13.69
N VAL A 62 18.04 1.71 12.77
CA VAL A 62 17.03 0.67 13.03
C VAL A 62 17.72 -0.65 13.37
N GLY A 63 18.75 -1.02 12.61
CA GLY A 63 19.55 -2.22 12.86
C GLY A 63 20.18 -2.24 14.25
N VAL A 64 20.78 -1.12 14.69
CA VAL A 64 21.38 -0.99 16.03
C VAL A 64 20.31 -1.10 17.12
N VAL A 65 19.19 -0.41 16.98
CA VAL A 65 18.08 -0.47 17.97
C VAL A 65 17.54 -1.90 18.10
N VAL A 66 17.31 -2.57 16.98
CA VAL A 66 16.83 -3.97 17.00
C VAL A 66 17.90 -4.90 17.54
N TYR A 67 19.16 -4.68 17.20
CA TYR A 67 20.28 -5.44 17.74
C TYR A 67 20.32 -5.36 19.27
N ILE A 68 20.26 -4.15 19.83
CA ILE A 68 20.24 -3.93 21.29
C ILE A 68 19.02 -4.60 21.93
N ALA A 69 17.84 -4.47 21.30
CA ALA A 69 16.62 -5.08 21.82
C ALA A 69 16.66 -6.62 21.83
N LEU A 70 17.32 -7.23 20.83
CA LEU A 70 17.45 -8.70 20.68
C LEU A 70 18.71 -9.27 21.33
N SER A 71 19.65 -8.44 21.82
CA SER A 71 20.84 -8.90 22.54
C SER A 71 20.44 -9.61 23.84
N GLN A 72 21.33 -10.42 24.42
CA GLN A 72 21.05 -11.22 25.62
C GLN A 72 20.54 -10.37 26.79
N ASP A 73 21.08 -9.18 26.95
CA ASP A 73 20.68 -8.22 27.99
C ASP A 73 19.53 -7.30 27.54
N GLY A 74 19.05 -7.44 26.31
CA GLY A 74 17.99 -6.61 25.75
C GLY A 74 16.57 -7.06 26.12
N ALA A 75 15.60 -6.18 25.95
CA ALA A 75 14.20 -6.43 26.30
C ALA A 75 13.57 -7.66 25.61
N LEU A 76 14.08 -8.06 24.46
CA LEU A 76 13.64 -9.21 23.67
C LEU A 76 14.70 -10.32 23.60
N GLY A 77 15.73 -10.27 24.45
CA GLY A 77 16.84 -11.24 24.45
C GLY A 77 16.40 -12.68 24.66
N ALA A 78 15.36 -12.90 25.45
CA ALA A 78 14.79 -14.24 25.70
C ALA A 78 14.32 -14.97 24.41
N LEU A 79 14.05 -14.22 23.31
CA LEU A 79 13.64 -14.81 22.02
C LEU A 79 14.79 -15.49 21.30
N ASN A 80 16.04 -15.15 21.60
CA ASN A 80 17.25 -15.64 20.91
C ASN A 80 17.19 -15.46 19.38
N TRP A 81 16.64 -14.33 18.90
CA TRP A 81 16.47 -14.05 17.47
C TRP A 81 17.63 -13.28 16.85
N LEU A 82 18.60 -12.85 17.64
CA LEU A 82 19.80 -12.22 17.12
C LEU A 82 20.60 -13.22 16.28
N PHE A 83 21.11 -12.79 15.13
CA PHE A 83 21.80 -13.60 14.13
C PHE A 83 20.93 -14.74 13.54
N THR A 84 19.63 -14.51 13.44
CA THR A 84 18.68 -15.42 12.81
C THR A 84 17.86 -14.71 11.73
N ILE A 85 17.16 -15.48 10.89
CA ILE A 85 16.23 -14.93 9.88
C ILE A 85 15.10 -14.17 10.55
N GLN A 86 14.61 -14.61 11.70
CA GLN A 86 13.54 -13.94 12.46
C GLN A 86 13.95 -12.52 12.88
N GLY A 87 15.15 -12.36 13.41
CA GLY A 87 15.67 -11.04 13.75
C GLY A 87 15.76 -10.11 12.55
N MET A 88 16.21 -10.62 11.41
CA MET A 88 16.27 -9.86 10.14
C MET A 88 14.87 -9.44 9.69
N ILE A 89 13.88 -10.33 9.77
CA ILE A 89 12.48 -10.05 9.44
C ILE A 89 11.94 -8.91 10.32
N VAL A 90 12.19 -8.95 11.62
CA VAL A 90 11.78 -7.88 12.55
C VAL A 90 12.39 -6.54 12.16
N ALA A 91 13.70 -6.50 11.91
CA ALA A 91 14.39 -5.27 11.53
C ALA A 91 13.83 -4.66 10.22
N GLN A 92 13.64 -5.50 9.20
CA GLN A 92 13.04 -5.07 7.93
C GLN A 92 11.58 -4.64 8.10
N THR A 93 10.78 -5.34 8.91
CA THR A 93 9.39 -4.99 9.20
C THR A 93 9.29 -3.59 9.79
N ILE A 94 10.11 -3.28 10.80
CA ILE A 94 10.15 -1.95 11.44
C ILE A 94 10.52 -0.87 10.43
N LEU A 95 11.49 -1.14 9.55
CA LEU A 95 11.97 -0.19 8.56
C LEU A 95 10.91 0.16 7.51
N ILE A 96 10.20 -0.85 6.99
CA ILE A 96 9.24 -0.64 5.89
C ILE A 96 7.82 -0.31 6.37
N PHE A 97 7.51 -0.57 7.64
CA PHE A 97 6.20 -0.32 8.23
C PHE A 97 5.70 1.13 8.03
N PRO A 98 6.46 2.20 8.37
CA PRO A 98 5.98 3.57 8.20
C PRO A 98 5.74 3.90 6.73
N LEU A 99 6.54 3.37 5.81
CA LEU A 99 6.39 3.57 4.37
C LEU A 99 5.05 3.00 3.88
N ILE A 100 4.77 1.73 4.21
CA ILE A 100 3.52 1.08 3.82
C ILE A 100 2.32 1.76 4.47
N LEU A 101 2.42 2.13 5.76
CA LEU A 101 1.37 2.82 6.50
C LEU A 101 1.01 4.16 5.85
N GLY A 102 1.97 5.02 5.60
CA GLY A 102 1.69 6.37 5.12
C GLY A 102 1.18 6.41 3.69
N ILE A 103 1.72 5.55 2.79
CA ILE A 103 1.23 5.47 1.41
C ILE A 103 -0.18 4.87 1.38
N SER A 104 -0.45 3.81 2.16
CA SER A 104 -1.77 3.19 2.25
C SER A 104 -2.80 4.14 2.86
N LEU A 105 -2.45 4.87 3.91
CA LEU A 105 -3.30 5.89 4.53
C LEU A 105 -3.68 6.98 3.52
N THR A 106 -2.69 7.51 2.79
CA THR A 106 -2.92 8.51 1.74
C THR A 106 -3.84 7.98 0.63
N ALA A 107 -3.68 6.71 0.24
CA ALA A 107 -4.52 6.09 -0.78
C ALA A 107 -5.97 5.93 -0.33
N LEU A 108 -6.20 5.56 0.93
CA LEU A 108 -7.54 5.42 1.52
C LEU A 108 -8.23 6.79 1.69
N GLU A 109 -7.49 7.81 2.07
CA GLU A 109 -8.03 9.17 2.25
C GLU A 109 -8.42 9.84 0.92
N ARG A 110 -7.78 9.46 -0.20
CA ARG A 110 -8.13 9.92 -1.55
C ARG A 110 -9.45 9.35 -2.08
N VAL A 111 -10.05 8.39 -1.39
CA VAL A 111 -11.40 7.93 -1.74
C VAL A 111 -12.38 9.08 -1.50
N SER A 112 -13.01 9.55 -2.58
CA SER A 112 -13.81 10.79 -2.57
C SER A 112 -14.95 10.74 -1.54
N SER A 113 -15.24 11.89 -0.95
CA SER A 113 -16.39 12.12 -0.06
C SER A 113 -17.70 11.65 -0.69
N ASP A 114 -17.87 11.93 -1.99
CA ASP A 114 -19.08 11.59 -2.73
C ASP A 114 -19.39 10.09 -2.71
N LYS A 115 -18.35 9.23 -2.85
CA LYS A 115 -18.52 7.77 -2.74
C LYS A 115 -18.92 7.34 -1.33
N ARG A 116 -18.42 8.03 -0.30
CA ARG A 116 -18.77 7.76 1.09
C ARG A 116 -20.20 8.19 1.38
N ASP A 117 -20.64 9.32 0.82
CA ASP A 117 -21.98 9.84 1.02
C ASP A 117 -23.03 9.00 0.30
N VAL A 118 -22.76 8.55 -0.93
CA VAL A 118 -23.61 7.56 -1.62
C VAL A 118 -23.81 6.30 -0.76
N LEU A 119 -22.76 5.77 -0.14
CA LEU A 119 -22.86 4.59 0.71
C LEU A 119 -23.64 4.86 2.01
N ARG A 120 -23.60 6.09 2.52
CA ARG A 120 -24.43 6.49 3.67
C ARG A 120 -25.91 6.53 3.30
N VAL A 121 -26.23 7.10 2.14
CA VAL A 121 -27.61 7.16 1.62
C VAL A 121 -28.16 5.75 1.34
N MET A 122 -27.32 4.84 0.81
CA MET A 122 -27.68 3.43 0.58
C MET A 122 -27.75 2.59 1.87
N ASN A 123 -27.60 3.21 3.05
CA ASN A 123 -27.62 2.54 4.36
C ASN A 123 -26.63 1.35 4.45
N ALA A 124 -25.47 1.46 3.78
CA ALA A 124 -24.46 0.42 3.75
C ALA A 124 -23.88 0.17 5.15
N THR A 125 -23.71 -1.08 5.52
CA THR A 125 -23.09 -1.48 6.77
C THR A 125 -21.63 -1.02 6.86
N ARG A 126 -21.09 -0.89 8.08
CA ARG A 126 -19.68 -0.50 8.28
C ARG A 126 -18.72 -1.40 7.52
N LYS A 127 -18.97 -2.71 7.48
CA LYS A 127 -18.15 -3.68 6.75
C LYS A 127 -18.17 -3.42 5.23
N GLN A 128 -19.33 -3.15 4.66
CA GLN A 128 -19.48 -2.86 3.22
C GLN A 128 -18.77 -1.55 2.84
N ARG A 129 -18.82 -0.53 3.68
CA ARG A 129 -18.10 0.75 3.47
C ARG A 129 -16.59 0.54 3.45
N VAL A 130 -16.04 -0.13 4.47
CA VAL A 130 -14.61 -0.43 4.55
C VAL A 130 -14.14 -1.28 3.35
N LEU A 131 -14.91 -2.29 2.95
CA LEU A 131 -14.57 -3.15 1.82
C LEU A 131 -14.51 -2.34 0.51
N LEU A 132 -15.47 -1.44 0.30
CA LEU A 132 -15.46 -0.58 -0.88
C LEU A 132 -14.31 0.44 -0.86
N GLU A 133 -13.99 1.01 0.31
CA GLU A 133 -12.82 1.90 0.45
C GLU A 133 -11.52 1.18 0.09
N ILE A 134 -11.32 -0.04 0.59
CA ILE A 134 -10.17 -0.89 0.24
C ILE A 134 -10.17 -1.17 -1.27
N TYR A 135 -11.31 -1.52 -1.83
CA TYR A 135 -11.43 -1.78 -3.27
C TYR A 135 -11.09 -0.55 -4.11
N CYS A 136 -11.55 0.63 -3.73
CA CYS A 136 -11.22 1.88 -4.39
C CYS A 136 -9.74 2.25 -4.25
N ALA A 137 -9.15 2.04 -3.06
CA ALA A 137 -7.76 2.35 -2.74
C ALA A 137 -6.77 1.26 -3.17
N ARG A 138 -7.24 0.12 -3.67
CA ARG A 138 -6.41 -1.09 -3.92
C ARG A 138 -5.13 -0.83 -4.71
N ARG A 139 -5.16 0.06 -5.74
CA ARG A 139 -3.97 0.41 -6.52
C ARG A 139 -2.91 1.09 -5.66
N GLY A 140 -3.33 2.05 -4.82
CA GLY A 140 -2.43 2.74 -3.91
C GLY A 140 -1.87 1.81 -2.83
N ILE A 141 -2.71 0.92 -2.28
CA ILE A 141 -2.29 -0.08 -1.29
C ILE A 141 -1.29 -1.07 -1.91
N THR A 142 -1.57 -1.57 -3.12
CA THR A 142 -0.62 -2.45 -3.82
C THR A 142 0.72 -1.75 -4.07
N ASN A 143 0.69 -0.49 -4.52
CA ASN A 143 1.92 0.28 -4.69
C ASN A 143 2.69 0.47 -3.37
N ALA A 144 2.00 0.68 -2.25
CA ALA A 144 2.63 0.77 -0.93
C ALA A 144 3.37 -0.52 -0.55
N VAL A 145 2.73 -1.67 -0.75
CA VAL A 145 3.33 -2.99 -0.48
C VAL A 145 4.53 -3.26 -1.38
N LEU A 146 4.45 -2.91 -2.67
CA LEU A 146 5.54 -3.08 -3.61
C LEU A 146 6.76 -2.21 -3.29
N LEU A 147 6.52 -0.94 -2.97
CA LEU A 147 7.58 -0.05 -2.55
C LEU A 147 8.22 -0.55 -1.24
N GLY A 148 7.39 -1.06 -0.31
CA GLY A 148 7.87 -1.70 0.91
C GLY A 148 8.73 -2.93 0.63
N PHE A 149 8.30 -3.81 -0.29
CA PHE A 149 9.07 -4.99 -0.69
C PHE A 149 10.39 -4.61 -1.36
N GLY A 150 10.37 -3.68 -2.33
CA GLY A 150 11.58 -3.19 -2.99
C GLY A 150 12.58 -2.59 -1.99
N ARG A 151 12.07 -1.83 -1.00
CA ARG A 151 12.88 -1.30 0.09
C ARG A 151 13.47 -2.41 0.95
N ALA A 152 12.69 -3.44 1.31
CA ALA A 152 13.16 -4.57 2.10
C ALA A 152 14.22 -5.40 1.37
N VAL A 153 14.03 -5.69 0.08
CA VAL A 153 14.99 -6.44 -0.74
C VAL A 153 16.32 -5.69 -0.90
N ALA A 154 16.27 -4.37 -1.04
CA ALA A 154 17.45 -3.53 -1.18
C ALA A 154 18.18 -3.23 0.15
N GLU A 155 17.63 -3.69 1.28
CA GLU A 155 18.16 -3.35 2.60
C GLU A 155 19.44 -4.11 2.93
N VAL A 156 20.48 -3.38 3.32
CA VAL A 156 21.78 -3.90 3.68
C VAL A 156 22.08 -3.68 5.16
N GLY A 157 21.94 -2.44 5.62
CA GLY A 157 22.46 -1.98 6.92
C GLY A 157 21.84 -2.71 8.11
N ALA A 158 20.51 -2.66 8.22
CA ALA A 158 19.79 -3.31 9.32
C ALA A 158 19.95 -4.85 9.26
N VAL A 159 19.92 -5.42 8.05
CA VAL A 159 20.06 -6.86 7.83
C VAL A 159 21.45 -7.33 8.21
N LEU A 160 22.50 -6.57 7.86
CA LEU A 160 23.89 -6.90 8.22
C LEU A 160 24.10 -6.85 9.75
N MET A 161 23.56 -5.81 10.40
CA MET A 161 23.69 -5.61 11.84
C MET A 161 23.03 -6.74 12.65
N VAL A 162 21.78 -7.07 12.30
CA VAL A 162 20.98 -8.07 13.05
C VAL A 162 21.27 -9.51 12.60
N GLY A 163 21.56 -9.70 11.31
CA GLY A 163 21.81 -11.01 10.72
C GLY A 163 23.25 -11.50 10.81
N GLY A 164 24.25 -10.60 10.84
CA GLY A 164 25.67 -10.96 10.95
C GLY A 164 26.28 -11.64 9.71
N ASN A 165 25.57 -11.71 8.58
CA ASN A 165 26.05 -12.30 7.31
C ASN A 165 26.64 -13.72 7.43
N ILE A 166 26.03 -14.58 8.24
CA ILE A 166 26.53 -15.94 8.52
C ILE A 166 26.23 -16.86 7.33
N ALA A 167 27.28 -17.51 6.79
CA ALA A 167 27.15 -18.47 5.70
C ALA A 167 26.18 -19.60 6.08
N GLY A 168 25.30 -19.97 5.16
CA GLY A 168 24.32 -21.03 5.38
C GLY A 168 23.14 -20.67 6.31
N LYS A 169 23.20 -19.54 7.06
CA LYS A 169 22.16 -19.14 8.02
C LYS A 169 21.48 -17.83 7.65
N THR A 170 22.20 -16.72 7.65
CA THR A 170 21.63 -15.36 7.53
C THR A 170 22.16 -14.58 6.34
N ARG A 171 23.08 -15.17 5.56
CA ARG A 171 23.60 -14.54 4.34
C ARG A 171 22.51 -14.39 3.30
N VAL A 172 22.30 -13.16 2.81
CA VAL A 172 21.37 -12.79 1.75
C VAL A 172 22.11 -12.07 0.61
N LEU A 173 21.47 -11.81 -0.52
CA LEU A 173 22.10 -11.21 -1.70
C LEU A 173 22.81 -9.89 -1.38
N THR A 174 22.13 -8.98 -0.67
CA THR A 174 22.68 -7.66 -0.33
C THR A 174 23.93 -7.76 0.55
N THR A 175 23.91 -8.62 1.56
CA THR A 175 25.09 -8.83 2.43
C THR A 175 26.20 -9.60 1.74
N SER A 176 25.87 -10.45 0.75
CA SER A 176 26.86 -11.12 -0.10
C SER A 176 27.59 -10.13 -1.01
N VAL A 177 26.88 -9.19 -1.63
CA VAL A 177 27.50 -8.11 -2.44
C VAL A 177 28.52 -7.34 -1.61
N VAL A 178 28.16 -6.93 -0.38
CA VAL A 178 29.08 -6.21 0.52
C VAL A 178 30.32 -7.06 0.85
N LEU A 179 30.13 -8.34 1.17
CA LEU A 179 31.23 -9.24 1.47
C LEU A 179 32.18 -9.39 0.28
N GLU A 180 31.66 -9.71 -0.91
CA GLU A 180 32.47 -9.91 -2.10
C GLU A 180 33.24 -8.64 -2.49
N THR A 181 32.62 -7.46 -2.33
CA THR A 181 33.28 -6.17 -2.52
C THR A 181 34.39 -5.95 -1.51
N SER A 182 34.17 -6.30 -0.22
CA SER A 182 35.18 -6.10 0.83
C SER A 182 36.40 -6.99 0.68
N VAL A 183 36.25 -8.17 0.07
CA VAL A 183 37.38 -9.08 -0.23
C VAL A 183 37.99 -8.85 -1.63
N GLY A 184 37.54 -7.79 -2.35
CA GLY A 184 38.10 -7.38 -3.64
C GLY A 184 37.62 -8.21 -4.84
N ARG A 185 36.61 -9.08 -4.69
CA ARG A 185 36.02 -9.88 -5.79
C ARG A 185 34.90 -9.12 -6.48
N LEU A 186 35.25 -8.05 -7.19
CA LEU A 186 34.30 -7.12 -7.79
C LEU A 186 33.45 -7.77 -8.91
N ASP A 187 33.99 -8.72 -9.63
CA ASP A 187 33.31 -9.50 -10.66
C ASP A 187 32.14 -10.29 -10.08
N VAL A 188 32.33 -10.98 -8.95
CA VAL A 188 31.29 -11.71 -8.23
C VAL A 188 30.29 -10.74 -7.60
N ALA A 189 30.75 -9.65 -7.00
CA ALA A 189 29.88 -8.64 -6.44
C ALA A 189 28.93 -8.02 -7.48
N LEU A 190 29.44 -7.73 -8.69
CA LEU A 190 28.64 -7.25 -9.81
C LEU A 190 27.59 -8.26 -10.27
N GLN A 191 27.96 -9.54 -10.40
CA GLN A 191 27.01 -10.61 -10.75
C GLN A 191 25.88 -10.72 -9.74
N LEU A 192 26.18 -10.73 -8.44
CA LEU A 192 25.17 -10.76 -7.37
C LEU A 192 24.29 -9.51 -7.38
N GLY A 193 24.90 -8.34 -7.62
CA GLY A 193 24.20 -7.07 -7.77
C GLY A 193 23.22 -7.05 -8.96
N LEU A 194 23.63 -7.62 -10.11
CA LEU A 194 22.76 -7.77 -11.28
C LEU A 194 21.58 -8.72 -11.01
N ILE A 195 21.80 -9.81 -10.30
CA ILE A 195 20.74 -10.73 -9.87
C ILE A 195 19.74 -9.99 -8.96
N LEU A 196 20.25 -9.24 -7.97
CA LEU A 196 19.43 -8.45 -7.07
C LEU A 196 18.59 -7.39 -7.84
N LEU A 197 19.22 -6.69 -8.78
CA LEU A 197 18.56 -5.72 -9.63
C LEU A 197 17.46 -6.37 -10.48
N THR A 198 17.75 -7.53 -11.08
CA THR A 198 16.79 -8.28 -11.89
C THR A 198 15.57 -8.71 -11.06
N ILE A 199 15.78 -9.24 -9.86
CA ILE A 199 14.69 -9.60 -8.92
C ILE A 199 13.85 -8.36 -8.58
N SER A 200 14.50 -7.25 -8.27
CA SER A 200 13.82 -6.00 -7.93
C SER A 200 13.00 -5.46 -9.12
N LEU A 201 13.53 -5.51 -10.32
CA LEU A 201 12.82 -5.09 -11.54
C LEU A 201 11.65 -6.02 -11.86
N ILE A 202 11.84 -7.33 -11.83
CA ILE A 202 10.76 -8.31 -12.09
C ILE A 202 9.60 -8.10 -11.12
N THR A 203 9.88 -7.90 -9.84
CA THR A 203 8.82 -7.66 -8.84
C THR A 203 8.12 -6.33 -9.06
N ALA A 204 8.85 -5.26 -9.35
CA ALA A 204 8.27 -3.94 -9.61
C ALA A 204 7.43 -3.92 -10.90
N PHE A 205 7.97 -4.44 -12.00
CA PHE A 205 7.28 -4.47 -13.29
C PHE A 205 6.18 -5.52 -13.35
N GLY A 206 6.36 -6.69 -12.74
CA GLY A 206 5.37 -7.76 -12.76
C GLY A 206 4.03 -7.32 -12.20
N VAL A 207 4.03 -6.58 -11.11
CA VAL A 207 2.80 -6.09 -10.50
C VAL A 207 2.23 -4.88 -11.25
N GLN A 208 3.05 -3.98 -11.77
CA GLN A 208 2.60 -2.90 -12.65
C GLN A 208 1.92 -3.46 -13.90
N PHE A 209 2.50 -4.50 -14.49
CA PHE A 209 1.96 -5.18 -15.67
C PHE A 209 0.62 -5.87 -15.38
N LEU A 210 0.50 -6.57 -14.24
CA LEU A 210 -0.77 -7.17 -13.82
C LEU A 210 -1.88 -6.13 -13.60
N GLN A 211 -1.53 -4.96 -13.05
CA GLN A 211 -2.48 -3.85 -12.90
C GLN A 211 -2.89 -3.26 -14.25
N TYR A 212 -1.95 -3.18 -15.20
CA TYR A 212 -2.20 -2.68 -16.55
C TYR A 212 -3.11 -3.60 -17.34
N ILE A 213 -2.86 -4.93 -17.35
CA ILE A 213 -3.73 -5.91 -18.03
C ILE A 213 -5.16 -5.82 -17.49
N ARG A 214 -5.34 -5.80 -16.17
CA ARG A 214 -6.69 -5.68 -15.57
C ARG A 214 -7.36 -4.34 -15.86
N PHE A 215 -6.59 -3.31 -16.15
CA PHE A 215 -7.15 -2.03 -16.62
C PHE A 215 -7.69 -2.13 -18.04
N LEU A 216 -6.94 -2.75 -18.96
CA LEU A 216 -7.36 -2.97 -20.36
C LEU A 216 -8.60 -3.87 -20.42
N GLU A 217 -8.64 -4.97 -19.66
CA GLU A 217 -9.79 -5.86 -19.57
C GLU A 217 -11.06 -5.13 -19.10
N LYS A 218 -10.91 -4.23 -18.12
CA LYS A 218 -12.04 -3.43 -17.64
C LYS A 218 -12.49 -2.36 -18.64
N GLN A 219 -11.60 -1.81 -19.44
CA GLN A 219 -11.93 -0.86 -20.51
C GLN A 219 -12.69 -1.57 -21.64
N SER A 220 -12.24 -2.75 -22.05
CA SER A 220 -12.92 -3.59 -23.02
C SER A 220 -14.35 -3.97 -22.57
N LEU A 221 -14.52 -4.38 -21.31
CA LEU A 221 -15.84 -4.69 -20.73
C LEU A 221 -16.70 -3.43 -20.51
N GLY A 222 -16.09 -2.26 -20.39
CA GLY A 222 -16.77 -0.96 -20.27
C GLY A 222 -17.32 -0.50 -21.60
N ASP A 223 -16.56 -0.66 -22.66
CA ASP A 223 -16.98 -0.30 -24.02
C ASP A 223 -18.09 -1.24 -24.55
N GLU A 224 -18.05 -2.52 -24.20
CA GLU A 224 -19.12 -3.47 -24.54
C GLU A 224 -20.43 -3.20 -23.77
N LYS A 225 -20.35 -2.60 -22.57
CA LYS A 225 -21.54 -2.15 -21.81
C LYS A 225 -21.97 -0.72 -22.15
N ALA A 226 -21.13 0.06 -22.78
CA ALA A 226 -21.42 1.41 -23.24
C ALA A 226 -22.12 1.45 -24.61
N GLU A 227 -22.33 0.30 -25.26
CA GLU A 227 -23.34 0.17 -26.29
C GLU A 227 -24.73 0.19 -25.62
N PHE A 228 -24.98 1.28 -24.89
CA PHE A 228 -26.34 1.66 -24.56
C PHE A 228 -27.05 1.88 -25.89
N ARG A 229 -27.96 0.94 -26.20
CA ARG A 229 -29.01 1.15 -27.16
C ARG A 229 -29.41 2.63 -27.10
N ASP A 230 -29.34 3.31 -28.22
CA ASP A 230 -30.02 4.57 -28.44
C ASP A 230 -31.49 4.34 -28.05
N VAL A 231 -31.80 4.65 -26.79
CA VAL A 231 -33.17 4.75 -26.35
C VAL A 231 -33.55 6.12 -26.82
N ASP A 232 -34.32 6.15 -27.90
CA ASP A 232 -34.95 7.33 -28.41
C ASP A 232 -35.32 8.27 -27.29
N GLU A 233 -34.92 9.54 -27.40
CA GLU A 233 -35.18 10.70 -26.58
C GLU A 233 -36.13 10.47 -25.38
N PHE A 234 -35.63 9.89 -24.30
CA PHE A 234 -36.37 9.84 -23.04
C PHE A 234 -36.20 11.20 -22.37
N SER A 235 -37.17 12.06 -22.53
CA SER A 235 -37.26 13.32 -21.82
C SER A 235 -38.30 13.21 -20.71
N VAL A 236 -37.87 13.39 -19.46
CA VAL A 236 -38.78 13.56 -18.33
C VAL A 236 -38.91 15.03 -18.02
N ALA A 237 -40.13 15.56 -18.16
CA ALA A 237 -40.44 16.93 -17.81
C ALA A 237 -41.41 16.96 -16.64
N TRP A 238 -41.03 17.60 -15.55
CA TRP A 238 -41.93 17.93 -14.47
C TRP A 238 -42.44 19.37 -14.68
N LYS A 239 -43.74 19.52 -14.80
CA LYS A 239 -44.37 20.82 -14.85
C LYS A 239 -44.98 21.11 -13.49
N ASN A 240 -44.76 22.34 -12.98
CA ASN A 240 -45.36 22.85 -11.72
C ASN A 240 -44.99 22.01 -10.49
N LEU A 241 -43.72 21.73 -10.31
CA LEU A 241 -43.24 21.05 -9.10
C LEU A 241 -43.29 22.02 -7.91
N ASP A 242 -44.13 21.72 -6.92
CA ASP A 242 -44.17 22.44 -5.64
C ASP A 242 -43.50 21.60 -4.55
N VAL A 243 -42.41 22.10 -3.97
CA VAL A 243 -41.74 21.46 -2.84
C VAL A 243 -42.09 22.21 -1.57
N LYS A 244 -42.70 21.50 -0.61
CA LYS A 244 -43.04 22.01 0.71
C LYS A 244 -42.20 21.31 1.80
N LYS A 245 -41.70 22.09 2.75
CA LYS A 245 -41.07 21.58 3.96
C LYS A 245 -41.74 22.27 5.15
N ASP A 246 -42.23 21.49 6.11
CA ASP A 246 -42.91 22.00 7.33
C ASP A 246 -44.09 22.94 7.04
N GLY A 247 -44.83 22.69 5.93
CA GLY A 247 -45.98 23.49 5.52
C GLY A 247 -45.62 24.77 4.72
N VAL A 248 -44.36 25.09 4.60
CA VAL A 248 -43.86 26.25 3.83
C VAL A 248 -43.43 25.82 2.44
N SER A 249 -43.93 26.46 1.39
CA SER A 249 -43.50 26.19 0.01
C SER A 249 -42.11 26.78 -0.22
N ILE A 250 -41.14 25.92 -0.44
CA ILE A 250 -39.76 26.30 -0.72
C ILE A 250 -39.59 26.59 -2.22
N ILE A 251 -40.27 25.83 -3.06
CA ILE A 251 -40.23 26.00 -4.51
C ILE A 251 -41.68 26.01 -4.98
N ARG A 252 -42.07 27.04 -5.76
CA ARG A 252 -43.38 27.14 -6.41
C ARG A 252 -43.24 27.10 -7.91
N SER A 253 -44.05 26.27 -8.55
CA SER A 253 -44.21 26.23 -10.03
C SER A 253 -42.87 26.10 -10.79
N CYS A 254 -41.95 25.31 -10.31
CA CYS A 254 -40.72 25.01 -11.05
C CYS A 254 -41.00 23.98 -12.13
N SER A 255 -40.59 24.24 -13.34
CA SER A 255 -40.62 23.25 -14.43
C SER A 255 -39.21 22.80 -14.75
N LEU A 256 -38.99 21.53 -14.67
CA LEU A 256 -37.67 20.92 -14.89
C LEU A 256 -37.77 19.86 -16.03
N GLY A 257 -36.93 20.01 -17.05
CA GLY A 257 -36.79 19.04 -18.11
C GLY A 257 -35.40 18.41 -18.05
N VAL A 258 -35.32 17.10 -18.12
CA VAL A 258 -34.06 16.35 -18.22
C VAL A 258 -34.08 15.58 -19.52
N SER A 259 -33.12 15.86 -20.42
CA SER A 259 -32.91 15.10 -21.65
C SER A 259 -31.95 13.94 -21.40
N GLY A 260 -32.10 12.86 -22.21
CA GLY A 260 -31.44 11.59 -21.95
C GLY A 260 -29.94 11.65 -22.08
N ASN A 261 -29.15 11.90 -21.18
CA ASN A 261 -27.73 11.79 -20.85
C ASN A 261 -27.31 12.77 -19.76
N GLU A 262 -28.25 13.50 -19.16
CA GLU A 262 -27.97 14.45 -18.08
C GLU A 262 -28.42 13.87 -16.74
N ILE A 263 -27.50 13.88 -15.74
CA ILE A 263 -27.85 13.67 -14.34
C ILE A 263 -28.03 15.03 -13.70
N VAL A 264 -29.26 15.42 -13.45
CA VAL A 264 -29.56 16.67 -12.76
C VAL A 264 -29.80 16.38 -11.29
N ALA A 265 -28.91 16.88 -10.43
CA ALA A 265 -29.07 16.87 -8.98
C ALA A 265 -29.53 18.25 -8.50
N LEU A 266 -30.74 18.32 -7.96
CA LEU A 266 -31.25 19.52 -7.29
C LEU A 266 -30.69 19.60 -5.86
N ASN A 267 -29.73 20.48 -5.63
CA ASN A 267 -29.21 20.78 -4.30
C ASN A 267 -30.08 21.88 -3.65
N LEU A 268 -31.09 21.48 -2.85
CA LEU A 268 -32.03 22.35 -2.20
C LEU A 268 -31.46 23.11 -0.98
N LEU A 269 -30.18 22.91 -0.65
CA LEU A 269 -29.55 23.53 0.53
C LEU A 269 -29.02 24.95 0.30
N ASN A 270 -29.02 25.46 -0.92
CA ASN A 270 -28.53 26.82 -1.23
C ASN A 270 -29.63 27.89 -1.42
N PHE A 271 -30.86 27.63 -1.00
CA PHE A 271 -31.96 28.59 -1.07
C PHE A 271 -32.47 28.91 0.34
N ALA A 272 -31.58 29.28 1.25
CA ALA A 272 -31.91 29.89 2.53
C ALA A 272 -31.21 31.24 2.65
#